data_3f33a50139997c74302119ddd1e4ce49
#
_entry.id   3f33a50139997c74302119ddd1e4ce49
#
_cell.length_a   1.000
_cell.length_b   1.000
_cell.length_c   1.000
_cell.angle_alpha   90.00
_cell.angle_beta   90.00
_cell.angle_gamma   90.00
#
_symmetry.space_group_name_H-M   'P 1'
#
loop_
_entity.id
_entity.type
_entity.pdbx_description
1 polymer ?
#
loop_
_entity_poly.entity_id
_entity_poly.type
_entity_poly.pdbx_seq_one_letter_code
_entity_poly.pdbx_strand_id
1 'polypeptide(L)'
;MNTFMPIDVSVLGMGLDMHTASLFPDSMELADALSTSEPLCVVRPACQPEARITLSGRVLAQATKTYILIIGQEKLAAYNLAMSESSAMLAPIRTVFGNQTKVFWADIDN
;
A
#
# COMPACT_ATOMS: atom_id res chain seq x y z
N MET A 1 -12.54 -9.02 -13.46
CA MET A 1 -12.03 -8.70 -12.10
C MET A 1 -13.08 -8.91 -11.02
N ASN A 2 -14.33 -8.52 -11.27
CA ASN A 2 -15.35 -8.60 -10.20
C ASN A 2 -15.60 -10.03 -9.72
N THR A 3 -15.41 -11.04 -10.60
CA THR A 3 -15.61 -12.44 -10.24
C THR A 3 -14.67 -12.90 -9.13
N PHE A 4 -13.51 -12.25 -8.99
CA PHE A 4 -12.49 -12.64 -8.01
C PHE A 4 -12.47 -11.75 -6.78
N MET A 5 -13.42 -10.83 -6.67
CA MET A 5 -13.46 -9.89 -5.54
C MET A 5 -14.44 -10.38 -4.48
N PRO A 6 -14.14 -10.12 -3.20
CA PRO A 6 -12.90 -9.52 -2.70
C PRO A 6 -11.73 -10.50 -2.77
N ILE A 7 -10.50 -9.97 -2.65
CA ILE A 7 -9.30 -10.79 -2.59
C ILE A 7 -9.28 -11.54 -1.26
N ASP A 8 -9.02 -12.83 -1.31
CA ASP A 8 -8.99 -13.63 -0.07
C ASP A 8 -7.77 -13.31 0.78
N VAL A 9 -6.59 -13.33 0.17
CA VAL A 9 -5.33 -13.06 0.87
C VAL A 9 -4.50 -12.13 0.02
N SER A 10 -4.00 -11.07 0.64
CA SER A 10 -3.11 -10.11 0.02
C SER A 10 -1.79 -10.07 0.79
N VAL A 11 -0.67 -10.19 0.08
CA VAL A 11 0.66 -10.07 0.67
C VAL A 11 1.32 -8.86 0.04
N LEU A 12 1.72 -7.90 0.85
CA LEU A 12 2.20 -6.61 0.39
C LEU A 12 3.55 -6.28 0.99
N GLY A 13 4.38 -5.60 0.21
CA GLY A 13 5.54 -4.90 0.75
C GLY A 13 5.19 -3.46 1.02
N MET A 14 6.15 -2.72 1.58
CA MET A 14 6.03 -1.29 1.81
C MET A 14 7.35 -0.63 1.48
N GLY A 15 7.31 0.50 0.77
CA GLY A 15 8.50 1.29 0.51
C GLY A 15 8.88 2.20 1.67
N LEU A 16 10.08 2.77 1.62
CA LEU A 16 10.53 3.72 2.65
C LEU A 16 9.69 5.00 2.67
N ASP A 17 9.02 5.32 1.56
CA ASP A 17 8.07 6.42 1.45
C ASP A 17 6.66 6.02 1.88
N MET A 18 6.52 4.83 2.44
CA MET A 18 5.25 4.27 2.93
C MET A 18 4.27 3.91 1.81
N HIS A 19 4.75 3.77 0.56
CA HIS A 19 3.91 3.28 -0.52
C HIS A 19 3.65 1.78 -0.39
N THR A 20 2.55 1.31 -0.94
CA THR A 20 2.28 -0.10 -1.13
C THR A 20 1.63 -0.30 -2.48
N ALA A 21 1.83 -1.48 -3.11
CA ALA A 21 1.49 -1.69 -4.51
C ALA A 21 2.09 -0.54 -5.32
N SER A 22 1.32 0.16 -6.14
CA SER A 22 1.80 1.39 -6.79
C SER A 22 1.04 2.62 -6.32
N LEU A 23 0.64 2.63 -5.05
CA LEU A 23 0.05 3.79 -4.40
C LEU A 23 1.17 4.62 -3.77
N PHE A 24 1.67 5.59 -4.52
CA PHE A 24 2.80 6.41 -4.11
C PHE A 24 2.35 7.76 -3.55
N PRO A 25 2.93 8.21 -2.42
CA PRO A 25 2.53 9.50 -1.85
C PRO A 25 2.86 10.69 -2.76
N ASP A 26 3.81 10.55 -3.68
CA ASP A 26 4.19 11.62 -4.60
C ASP A 26 3.48 11.56 -5.95
N SER A 27 2.50 10.68 -6.11
CA SER A 27 1.75 10.56 -7.36
C SER A 27 0.57 11.52 -7.37
N MET A 28 0.39 12.22 -8.50
CA MET A 28 -0.75 13.11 -8.69
C MET A 28 -2.07 12.35 -8.69
N GLU A 29 -2.05 11.06 -9.06
CA GLU A 29 -3.25 10.23 -9.15
C GLU A 29 -3.59 9.55 -7.82
N LEU A 30 -2.85 9.79 -6.75
CA LEU A 30 -3.04 9.04 -5.50
C LEU A 30 -4.46 9.20 -4.94
N ALA A 31 -5.00 10.41 -4.92
CA ALA A 31 -6.33 10.64 -4.38
C ALA A 31 -7.37 9.82 -5.15
N ASP A 32 -7.28 9.79 -6.48
CA ASP A 32 -8.18 8.99 -7.30
C ASP A 32 -7.97 7.51 -7.06
N ALA A 33 -6.72 7.07 -6.96
CA ALA A 33 -6.40 5.66 -6.74
C ALA A 33 -6.92 5.16 -5.39
N LEU A 34 -6.98 6.03 -4.39
CA LEU A 34 -7.49 5.67 -3.07
C LEU A 34 -9.02 5.64 -3.01
N SER A 35 -9.69 6.43 -3.85
CA SER A 35 -11.14 6.62 -3.74
C SER A 35 -11.96 6.00 -4.86
N THR A 36 -11.33 5.61 -5.97
CA THR A 36 -12.06 5.09 -7.13
C THR A 36 -12.80 3.79 -6.82
N SER A 37 -13.94 3.59 -7.48
CA SER A 37 -14.67 2.32 -7.43
C SER A 37 -14.10 1.29 -8.40
N GLU A 38 -13.22 1.72 -9.31
CA GLU A 38 -12.61 0.80 -10.27
C GLU A 38 -11.54 -0.05 -9.57
N PRO A 39 -11.39 -1.33 -9.99
CA PRO A 39 -10.39 -2.19 -9.35
C PRO A 39 -8.95 -1.86 -9.71
N LEU A 40 -8.72 -1.27 -10.88
CA LEU A 40 -7.38 -0.96 -11.37
C LEU A 40 -7.31 0.52 -11.73
N CYS A 41 -6.15 1.10 -11.56
CA CYS A 41 -5.91 2.48 -11.97
C CYS A 41 -4.47 2.67 -12.42
N VAL A 42 -4.26 3.71 -13.23
CA VAL A 42 -2.95 4.10 -13.72
C VAL A 42 -2.41 5.21 -12.82
N VAL A 43 -1.17 5.06 -12.40
CA VAL A 43 -0.51 6.05 -11.55
C VAL A 43 0.85 6.41 -12.16
N ARG A 44 1.29 7.64 -11.90
CA ARG A 44 2.58 8.14 -12.37
C ARG A 44 3.32 8.75 -11.19
N PRO A 45 4.20 7.97 -10.52
CA PRO A 45 4.96 8.53 -9.41
C PRO A 45 5.95 9.58 -9.91
N ALA A 46 6.11 10.64 -9.12
CA ALA A 46 7.00 11.74 -9.53
C ALA A 46 8.46 11.30 -9.58
N CYS A 47 8.85 10.32 -8.76
CA CYS A 47 10.22 9.86 -8.67
C CYS A 47 10.60 8.84 -9.75
N GLN A 48 9.66 8.41 -10.58
CA GLN A 48 9.91 7.41 -11.62
C GLN A 48 9.29 7.86 -12.93
N PRO A 49 10.00 7.64 -14.06
CA PRO A 49 9.49 8.15 -15.35
C PRO A 49 8.35 7.32 -15.93
N GLU A 50 8.11 6.12 -15.43
CA GLU A 50 7.18 5.19 -16.04
C GLU A 50 5.84 5.16 -15.33
N ALA A 51 4.76 5.12 -16.13
CA ALA A 51 3.43 4.89 -15.59
C ALA A 51 3.31 3.45 -15.09
N ARG A 52 2.51 3.25 -14.06
CA ARG A 52 2.26 1.94 -13.46
C ARG A 52 0.78 1.69 -13.35
N ILE A 53 0.40 0.42 -13.38
CA ILE A 53 -0.98 -0.01 -13.10
C ILE A 53 -0.99 -0.62 -11.71
N THR A 54 -1.93 -0.18 -10.89
CA THR A 54 -2.04 -0.66 -9.52
C THR A 54 -3.48 -1.11 -9.25
N LEU A 55 -3.62 -2.06 -8.32
CA LEU A 55 -4.92 -2.27 -7.68
C LEU A 55 -5.25 -1.01 -6.90
N SER A 56 -6.52 -0.63 -6.92
CA SER A 56 -6.96 0.57 -6.21
C SER A 56 -6.90 0.37 -4.70
N GLY A 57 -6.89 1.47 -3.96
CA GLY A 57 -6.90 1.42 -2.50
C GLY A 57 -8.11 0.69 -1.97
N ARG A 58 -9.25 0.85 -2.60
CA ARG A 58 -10.50 0.19 -2.22
C ARG A 58 -10.37 -1.33 -2.30
N VAL A 59 -9.80 -1.84 -3.40
CA VAL A 59 -9.61 -3.28 -3.57
C VAL A 59 -8.65 -3.82 -2.53
N LEU A 60 -7.54 -3.12 -2.29
CA LEU A 60 -6.56 -3.55 -1.30
C LEU A 60 -7.14 -3.54 0.11
N ALA A 61 -7.96 -2.55 0.43
CA ALA A 61 -8.55 -2.42 1.76
C ALA A 61 -9.60 -3.50 2.04
N GLN A 62 -10.21 -4.08 0.99
CA GLN A 62 -11.28 -5.07 1.14
C GLN A 62 -10.81 -6.51 1.17
N ALA A 63 -9.50 -6.77 1.07
CA ALA A 63 -8.99 -8.13 1.16
C ALA A 63 -9.40 -8.77 2.49
N THR A 64 -9.75 -10.05 2.45
CA THR A 64 -10.18 -10.75 3.65
C THR A 64 -9.06 -10.83 4.68
N LYS A 65 -7.83 -11.10 4.22
CA LYS A 65 -6.64 -11.08 5.06
C LYS A 65 -5.51 -10.39 4.31
N THR A 66 -4.78 -9.56 5.03
CA THR A 66 -3.64 -8.82 4.47
C THR A 66 -2.42 -9.07 5.34
N TYR A 67 -1.29 -9.37 4.69
CA TYR A 67 0.00 -9.55 5.35
C TYR A 67 0.97 -8.53 4.76
N ILE A 68 1.58 -7.74 5.64
CA ILE A 68 2.60 -6.78 5.24
C ILE A 68 3.94 -7.35 5.69
N LEU A 69 4.87 -7.49 4.74
CA LEU A 69 6.20 -8.03 4.98
C LEU A 69 7.21 -6.91 4.84
N ILE A 70 7.96 -6.65 5.92
CA ILE A 70 9.01 -5.63 5.91
C ILE A 70 10.30 -6.20 6.48
N ILE A 71 11.42 -5.78 5.95
CA ILE A 71 12.75 -6.26 6.35
C ILE A 71 13.64 -5.06 6.63
N GLY A 72 14.36 -5.11 7.74
CA GLY A 72 15.35 -4.12 8.10
C GLY A 72 14.83 -2.99 8.98
N GLN A 73 15.76 -2.27 9.60
CA GLN A 73 15.42 -1.20 10.55
C GLN A 73 14.79 0.00 9.86
N GLU A 74 15.22 0.32 8.65
CA GLU A 74 14.68 1.48 7.92
C GLU A 74 13.21 1.29 7.60
N LYS A 75 12.83 0.07 7.18
CA LYS A 75 11.42 -0.23 6.89
C LYS A 75 10.59 -0.23 8.16
N LEU A 76 11.15 -0.72 9.26
CA LEU A 76 10.45 -0.67 10.54
C LEU A 76 10.20 0.77 10.98
N ALA A 77 11.18 1.65 10.82
CA ALA A 77 11.01 3.05 11.14
C ALA A 77 9.93 3.70 10.26
N ALA A 78 9.93 3.38 8.96
CA ALA A 78 8.90 3.88 8.06
C ALA A 78 7.50 3.38 8.45
N TYR A 79 7.39 2.12 8.84
CA TYR A 79 6.12 1.57 9.31
C TYR A 79 5.63 2.30 10.58
N ASN A 80 6.52 2.53 11.53
CA ASN A 80 6.15 3.23 12.76
C ASN A 80 5.71 4.67 12.46
N LEU A 81 6.36 5.31 11.50
CA LEU A 81 5.95 6.65 11.07
C LEU A 81 4.56 6.60 10.43
N ALA A 82 4.31 5.59 9.59
CA ALA A 82 2.99 5.42 8.96
C ALA A 82 1.90 5.23 9.99
N MET A 83 2.19 4.51 11.08
CA MET A 83 1.22 4.30 12.17
C MET A 83 0.81 5.62 12.83
N SER A 84 1.72 6.60 12.87
CA SER A 84 1.45 7.90 13.49
C SER A 84 0.86 8.92 12.53
N GLU A 85 0.85 8.64 11.22
CA GLU A 85 0.27 9.56 10.25
C GLU A 85 -1.25 9.54 10.31
N SER A 86 -1.87 10.66 9.94
CA SER A 86 -3.32 10.79 10.00
C SER A 86 -4.02 10.51 8.67
N SER A 87 -3.27 10.31 7.59
CA SER A 87 -3.86 10.27 6.25
C SER A 87 -3.15 9.28 5.35
N ALA A 88 -3.94 8.51 4.57
CA ALA A 88 -3.41 7.64 3.54
C ALA A 88 -2.75 8.42 2.39
N MET A 89 -3.04 9.71 2.25
CA MET A 89 -2.35 10.55 1.26
C MET A 89 -0.88 10.72 1.62
N LEU A 90 -0.56 10.77 2.90
CA LEU A 90 0.83 10.87 3.37
C LEU A 90 1.49 9.52 3.51
N ALA A 91 0.71 8.50 3.86
CA ALA A 91 1.20 7.15 4.09
C ALA A 91 0.23 6.15 3.46
N PRO A 92 0.36 5.87 2.15
CA PRO A 92 -0.60 5.00 1.45
C PRO A 92 -0.76 3.61 2.04
N ILE A 93 0.26 3.08 2.74
CA ILE A 93 0.14 1.79 3.42
C ILE A 93 -1.01 1.76 4.43
N ARG A 94 -1.41 2.91 4.96
CA ARG A 94 -2.51 2.99 5.92
C ARG A 94 -3.83 2.51 5.34
N THR A 95 -3.97 2.52 4.02
CA THR A 95 -5.17 2.04 3.34
C THR A 95 -5.52 0.61 3.74
N VAL A 96 -4.50 -0.22 4.02
CA VAL A 96 -4.71 -1.62 4.35
C VAL A 96 -4.63 -1.91 5.85
N PHE A 97 -4.45 -0.89 6.68
CA PHE A 97 -4.44 -1.09 8.14
C PHE A 97 -5.86 -1.45 8.61
N GLY A 98 -5.96 -2.46 9.47
CA GLY A 98 -7.24 -2.89 9.99
C GLY A 98 -7.10 -4.21 10.74
N ASN A 99 -8.21 -4.72 11.24
CA ASN A 99 -8.21 -5.95 12.04
C ASN A 99 -7.79 -7.18 11.23
N GLN A 100 -7.96 -7.13 9.90
CA GLN A 100 -7.60 -8.23 9.01
C GLN A 100 -6.12 -8.22 8.63
N THR A 101 -5.35 -7.23 9.08
CA THR A 101 -3.98 -7.00 8.63
C THR A 101 -3.00 -7.41 9.72
N LYS A 102 -1.97 -8.18 9.32
CA LYS A 102 -0.84 -8.53 10.18
C LYS A 102 0.44 -8.09 9.52
N VAL A 103 1.37 -7.62 10.35
CA VAL A 103 2.67 -7.15 9.88
C VAL A 103 3.75 -8.10 10.38
N PHE A 104 4.60 -8.54 9.47
CA PHE A 104 5.75 -9.38 9.78
C PHE A 104 7.02 -8.61 9.47
N TRP A 105 7.87 -8.50 10.46
CA TRP A 105 9.13 -7.79 10.33
C TRP A 105 10.27 -8.73 10.68
N ALA A 106 11.34 -8.65 9.90
CA ALA A 106 12.58 -9.36 10.17
C ALA A 106 13.74 -8.39 10.11
N ASP A 107 14.64 -8.51 11.07
CA ASP A 107 15.85 -7.71 11.12
C ASP A 107 16.98 -8.52 10.49
N ILE A 108 17.01 -8.49 9.15
CA ILE A 108 18.03 -9.19 8.39
C ILE A 108 19.06 -8.18 7.95
N ASP A 109 20.24 -8.29 8.50
CA ASP A 109 21.37 -7.43 8.19
C ASP A 109 22.29 -8.17 7.24
N ASN A 110 22.52 -7.60 6.08
CA ASN A 110 23.47 -8.18 5.12
C ASN A 110 24.56 -7.20 4.82
#